data_e2cb990a5ee49656ae628f2af072d60f
#
_entry.id   e2cb990a5ee49656ae628f2af072d60f
#
_cell.length_a   1.000
_cell.length_b   1.000
_cell.length_c   1.000
_cell.angle_alpha   90.00
_cell.angle_beta   90.00
_cell.angle_gamma   90.00
#
_symmetry.space_group_name_H-M   'P 1'
#
loop_
_entity.id
_entity.type
_entity.pdbx_description
1 polymer ?
#
loop_
_entity_poly.entity_id
_entity_poly.type
_entity_poly.pdbx_seq_one_letter_code
_entity_poly.pdbx_strand_id
1 'polypeptide(L)'
;MSTTFQEYKNRVHFKGTTKREYVNTKVRESIDSLIEDSQYGFSIEVLTYDIDNVTGEHKEIKTPAQAAILSTKSTQDYERANIITYNEVGLDRGSLIAWDDSKWIVLQKMFRPEQPGFNGYAYKCTGELKWIDDNGTLQTRPGYISSGRTTNSLTYTPD
;
A
#
# COMPACT_ATOMS: atom_id res chain seq x y z
N MET A 1 15.84 1.55 49.51
CA MET A 1 14.82 2.08 48.58
C MET A 1 15.26 2.09 47.13
N SER A 2 16.11 1.19 46.63
CA SER A 2 16.51 1.19 45.20
C SER A 2 15.86 0.10 44.37
N THR A 3 15.16 -0.82 44.99
CA THR A 3 14.52 -1.97 44.32
C THR A 3 13.39 -1.61 43.35
N THR A 4 12.56 -0.63 43.71
CA THR A 4 11.38 -0.28 42.93
C THR A 4 11.69 0.35 41.57
N PHE A 5 12.78 1.12 41.47
CA PHE A 5 13.19 1.74 40.20
C PHE A 5 13.85 0.74 39.25
N GLN A 6 14.61 -0.22 39.80
CA GLN A 6 15.19 -1.30 39.01
C GLN A 6 14.11 -2.27 38.51
N GLU A 7 13.12 -2.59 39.33
CA GLU A 7 11.96 -3.38 38.92
C GLU A 7 11.13 -2.68 37.86
N TYR A 8 10.96 -1.36 37.95
CA TYR A 8 10.29 -0.56 36.92
C TYR A 8 11.09 -0.59 35.60
N LYS A 9 12.41 -0.40 35.66
CA LYS A 9 13.29 -0.55 34.46
C LYS A 9 13.18 -1.92 33.84
N ASN A 10 13.20 -2.97 34.64
CA ASN A 10 13.09 -4.36 34.15
C ASN A 10 11.71 -4.66 33.53
N ARG A 11 10.64 -3.99 33.97
CA ARG A 11 9.31 -4.07 33.35
C ARG A 11 9.21 -3.28 32.03
N VAL A 12 9.96 -2.20 31.92
CA VAL A 12 9.99 -1.36 30.71
C VAL A 12 10.95 -1.95 29.65
N HIS A 13 11.98 -2.66 30.08
CA HIS A 13 12.96 -3.31 29.20
C HIS A 13 12.72 -4.82 29.17
N PHE A 14 11.96 -5.27 28.17
CA PHE A 14 11.77 -6.69 27.95
C PHE A 14 13.01 -7.25 27.24
N LYS A 15 13.73 -8.19 27.90
CA LYS A 15 14.96 -8.82 27.37
C LYS A 15 16.04 -7.83 26.88
N GLY A 16 16.20 -6.69 27.57
CA GLY A 16 17.20 -5.67 27.22
C GLY A 16 16.80 -4.71 26.12
N THR A 17 15.59 -4.85 25.56
CA THR A 17 15.03 -3.95 24.54
C THR A 17 13.91 -3.09 25.14
N THR A 18 13.63 -1.94 24.53
CA THR A 18 12.46 -1.15 24.89
C THR A 18 11.18 -1.90 24.50
N LYS A 19 10.06 -1.62 25.21
CA LYS A 19 8.76 -2.21 24.86
C LYS A 19 8.40 -1.94 23.38
N ARG A 20 8.78 -0.79 22.86
CA ARG A 20 8.56 -0.40 21.46
C ARG A 20 9.36 -1.28 20.49
N GLU A 21 10.65 -1.47 20.76
CA GLU A 21 11.51 -2.36 19.92
C GLU A 21 10.99 -3.78 19.93
N TYR A 22 10.57 -4.30 21.10
CA TYR A 22 9.96 -5.61 21.19
C TYR A 22 8.68 -5.72 20.33
N VAL A 23 7.77 -4.74 20.41
CA VAL A 23 6.55 -4.72 19.60
C VAL A 23 6.88 -4.66 18.11
N ASN A 24 7.84 -3.83 17.71
CA ASN A 24 8.26 -3.72 16.31
C ASN A 24 8.86 -5.03 15.79
N THR A 25 9.66 -5.72 16.60
CA THR A 25 10.20 -7.03 16.25
C THR A 25 9.07 -8.04 16.04
N LYS A 26 8.09 -8.08 16.95
CA LYS A 26 6.94 -8.99 16.82
C LYS A 26 6.06 -8.70 15.60
N VAL A 27 5.90 -7.44 15.24
CA VAL A 27 5.18 -7.05 14.02
C VAL A 27 5.96 -7.52 12.78
N ARG A 28 7.28 -7.34 12.74
CA ARG A 28 8.12 -7.85 11.64
C ARG A 28 8.03 -9.38 11.52
N GLU A 29 8.22 -10.12 12.60
CA GLU A 29 8.05 -11.58 12.62
C GLU A 29 6.68 -12.02 12.09
N SER A 30 5.63 -11.27 12.40
CA SER A 30 4.29 -11.56 11.88
C SER A 30 4.16 -11.27 10.38
N ILE A 31 4.80 -10.22 9.87
CA ILE A 31 4.85 -9.92 8.43
C ILE A 31 5.65 -11.01 7.71
N ASP A 32 6.82 -11.41 8.25
CA ASP A 32 7.65 -12.48 7.70
C ASP A 32 6.84 -13.77 7.56
N SER A 33 6.14 -14.17 8.63
CA SER A 33 5.31 -15.36 8.63
C SER A 33 4.18 -15.31 7.60
N LEU A 34 3.58 -14.14 7.35
CA LEU A 34 2.54 -13.97 6.33
C LEU A 34 3.11 -14.02 4.91
N ILE A 35 4.30 -13.43 4.70
CA ILE A 35 4.95 -13.43 3.38
C ILE A 35 5.50 -14.82 3.04
N GLU A 36 5.98 -15.58 4.02
CA GLU A 36 6.46 -16.94 3.83
C GLU A 36 5.33 -17.97 3.65
N ASP A 37 4.11 -17.62 4.04
CA ASP A 37 2.94 -18.49 3.84
C ASP A 37 2.56 -18.55 2.36
N SER A 38 2.57 -19.76 1.79
CA SER A 38 2.26 -19.98 0.37
C SER A 38 0.85 -19.57 -0.04
N GLN A 39 -0.06 -19.38 0.91
CA GLN A 39 -1.42 -18.90 0.62
C GLN A 39 -1.51 -17.39 0.50
N TYR A 40 -0.63 -16.65 1.17
CA TYR A 40 -0.73 -15.20 1.29
C TYR A 40 0.47 -14.46 0.74
N GLY A 41 1.65 -15.12 0.68
CA GLY A 41 2.89 -14.50 0.20
C GLY A 41 2.97 -14.48 -1.31
N PHE A 42 3.16 -13.28 -1.88
CA PHE A 42 3.27 -13.06 -3.32
C PHE A 42 4.41 -12.12 -3.66
N SER A 43 5.03 -12.39 -4.81
CA SER A 43 5.90 -11.40 -5.46
C SER A 43 5.02 -10.37 -6.16
N ILE A 44 5.28 -9.10 -5.88
CA ILE A 44 4.62 -7.96 -6.51
C ILE A 44 5.66 -7.08 -7.20
N GLU A 45 5.24 -6.26 -8.14
CA GLU A 45 6.07 -5.20 -8.72
C GLU A 45 5.48 -3.84 -8.34
N VAL A 46 6.25 -3.00 -7.68
CA VAL A 46 5.86 -1.60 -7.44
C VAL A 46 6.13 -0.82 -8.71
N LEU A 47 5.11 -0.16 -9.23
CA LEU A 47 5.17 0.60 -10.48
C LEU A 47 5.42 2.07 -10.15
N THR A 48 6.53 2.59 -10.65
CA THR A 48 6.83 4.03 -10.65
C THR A 48 6.98 4.51 -12.08
N TYR A 49 6.80 5.80 -12.29
CA TYR A 49 6.92 6.39 -13.62
C TYR A 49 7.96 7.48 -13.56
N ASP A 50 8.97 7.34 -14.38
CA ASP A 50 10.00 8.36 -14.58
C ASP A 50 9.74 9.08 -15.90
N ILE A 51 10.14 10.34 -15.98
CA ILE A 51 10.04 11.14 -17.20
C ILE A 51 11.39 11.10 -17.88
N ASP A 52 11.44 10.56 -19.09
CA ASP A 52 12.61 10.73 -19.93
C ASP A 52 12.77 12.22 -20.28
N ASN A 53 13.81 12.83 -19.74
CA ASN A 53 14.08 14.26 -19.92
C ASN A 53 14.40 14.64 -21.39
N VAL A 54 14.65 13.67 -22.26
CA VAL A 54 14.98 13.89 -23.67
C VAL A 54 13.74 13.77 -24.55
N THR A 55 12.92 12.76 -24.31
CA THR A 55 11.72 12.48 -25.13
C THR A 55 10.44 12.99 -24.51
N GLY A 56 10.43 13.31 -23.21
CA GLY A 56 9.22 13.63 -22.45
C GLY A 56 8.31 12.44 -22.18
N GLU A 57 8.70 11.25 -22.62
CA GLU A 57 7.91 10.05 -22.43
C GLU A 57 7.99 9.53 -21.00
N HIS A 58 6.86 9.06 -20.48
CA HIS A 58 6.80 8.41 -19.20
C HIS A 58 7.19 6.94 -19.31
N LYS A 59 8.31 6.58 -18.72
CA LYS A 59 8.80 5.21 -18.66
C LYS A 59 8.30 4.55 -17.37
N GLU A 60 7.62 3.42 -17.50
CA GLU A 60 7.24 2.58 -16.37
C GLU A 60 8.48 1.85 -15.82
N ILE A 61 8.77 2.06 -14.54
CA ILE A 61 9.83 1.36 -13.82
C ILE A 61 9.15 0.38 -12.85
N LYS A 62 9.61 -0.86 -12.88
CA LYS A 62 9.12 -1.95 -12.04
C LYS A 62 10.16 -2.31 -10.99
N THR A 63 9.78 -2.19 -9.74
CA THR A 63 10.64 -2.58 -8.61
C THR A 63 10.04 -3.80 -7.93
N PRO A 64 10.74 -4.95 -7.94
CA PRO A 64 10.23 -6.17 -7.33
C PRO A 64 10.18 -6.03 -5.81
N ALA A 65 9.13 -6.56 -5.20
CA ALA A 65 8.94 -6.60 -3.76
C ALA A 65 8.15 -7.86 -3.35
N GLN A 66 8.14 -8.14 -2.05
CA GLN A 66 7.36 -9.21 -1.46
C GLN A 66 6.25 -8.61 -0.59
N ALA A 67 5.06 -9.18 -0.70
CA ALA A 67 3.92 -8.76 0.10
C ALA A 67 3.01 -9.94 0.43
N ALA A 68 2.35 -9.86 1.56
CA ALA A 68 1.21 -10.72 1.84
C ALA A 68 -0.06 -10.06 1.29
N ILE A 69 -0.84 -10.82 0.54
CA ILE A 69 -2.09 -10.35 -0.06
C ILE A 69 -3.23 -11.18 0.50
N LEU A 70 -4.11 -10.49 1.21
CA LEU A 70 -5.29 -11.09 1.81
C LEU A 70 -6.51 -10.68 1.00
N SER A 71 -7.16 -11.65 0.37
CA SER A 71 -8.43 -11.42 -0.31
C SER A 71 -9.53 -11.14 0.72
N THR A 72 -10.21 -10.01 0.60
CA THR A 72 -11.42 -9.80 1.40
C THR A 72 -12.57 -10.58 0.76
N LYS A 73 -13.13 -11.55 1.49
CA LYS A 73 -14.26 -12.38 1.06
C LYS A 73 -15.60 -11.64 1.02
N SER A 74 -15.63 -10.35 0.79
CA SER A 74 -16.87 -9.63 0.58
C SER A 74 -17.37 -9.94 -0.84
N THR A 75 -18.54 -10.51 -0.96
CA THR A 75 -19.17 -10.86 -2.24
C THR A 75 -19.43 -9.66 -3.18
N GLN A 76 -19.17 -8.47 -2.73
CA GLN A 76 -19.32 -7.23 -3.51
C GLN A 76 -17.98 -6.60 -3.93
N ASP A 77 -16.83 -7.07 -3.38
CA ASP A 77 -15.54 -6.41 -3.56
C ASP A 77 -14.48 -7.37 -4.13
N TYR A 78 -14.77 -8.08 -5.22
CA TYR A 78 -13.79 -8.93 -5.92
C TYR A 78 -12.57 -8.14 -6.44
N GLU A 79 -12.65 -6.83 -6.41
CA GLU A 79 -11.64 -5.91 -6.94
C GLU A 79 -10.80 -5.27 -5.83
N ARG A 80 -10.93 -5.72 -4.59
CA ARG A 80 -10.19 -5.19 -3.45
C ARG A 80 -9.32 -6.24 -2.77
N ALA A 81 -8.06 -5.93 -2.55
CA ALA A 81 -7.13 -6.75 -1.80
C ALA A 81 -6.52 -5.98 -0.63
N ASN A 82 -6.34 -6.64 0.51
CA ASN A 82 -5.55 -6.11 1.62
C ASN A 82 -4.10 -6.51 1.41
N ILE A 83 -3.20 -5.53 1.43
CA ILE A 83 -1.77 -5.70 1.20
C ILE A 83 -1.02 -5.38 2.47
N ILE A 84 -0.16 -6.31 2.87
CA ILE A 84 0.73 -6.16 4.03
C ILE A 84 2.16 -6.39 3.53
N THR A 85 3.04 -5.43 3.80
CA THR A 85 4.45 -5.54 3.42
C THR A 85 5.33 -4.70 4.35
N TYR A 86 6.64 -4.65 4.10
CA TYR A 86 7.55 -3.81 4.86
C TYR A 86 7.44 -2.34 4.46
N ASN A 87 7.74 -1.44 5.41
CA ASN A 87 7.78 0.00 5.12
C ASN A 87 8.83 0.38 4.08
N GLU A 88 9.91 -0.40 4.01
CA GLU A 88 11.03 -0.20 3.08
C GLU A 88 10.62 -0.36 1.62
N VAL A 89 9.49 -1.04 1.35
CA VAL A 89 8.90 -1.13 0.00
C VAL A 89 8.36 0.23 -0.48
N GLY A 90 8.10 1.15 0.44
CA GLY A 90 7.72 2.53 0.12
C GLY A 90 6.31 2.69 -0.43
N LEU A 91 5.40 1.75 -0.16
CA LEU A 91 4.01 1.89 -0.56
C LEU A 91 3.31 3.00 0.23
N ASP A 92 2.53 3.80 -0.49
CA ASP A 92 1.65 4.79 0.08
C ASP A 92 0.35 4.90 -0.73
N ARG A 93 -0.55 5.76 -0.30
CA ARG A 93 -1.78 6.06 -1.03
C ARG A 93 -1.44 6.59 -2.43
N GLY A 94 -2.04 6.01 -3.45
CA GLY A 94 -1.76 6.32 -4.84
C GLY A 94 -0.66 5.45 -5.48
N SER A 95 0.08 4.65 -4.70
CA SER A 95 1.05 3.70 -5.25
C SER A 95 0.37 2.70 -6.16
N LEU A 96 1.01 2.41 -7.29
CA LEU A 96 0.58 1.40 -8.23
C LEU A 96 1.44 0.13 -8.05
N ILE A 97 0.80 -1.01 -8.10
CA ILE A 97 1.46 -2.31 -8.05
C ILE A 97 0.95 -3.21 -9.16
N ALA A 98 1.80 -4.09 -9.67
CA ALA A 98 1.41 -5.19 -10.54
C ALA A 98 1.46 -6.50 -9.75
N TRP A 99 0.38 -7.26 -9.80
CA TRP A 99 0.22 -8.55 -9.20
C TRP A 99 -0.87 -9.33 -9.94
N ASP A 100 -0.66 -10.64 -10.14
CA ASP A 100 -1.62 -11.55 -10.79
C ASP A 100 -2.11 -11.02 -12.14
N ASP A 101 -1.14 -10.67 -13.02
CA ASP A 101 -1.36 -10.10 -14.36
C ASP A 101 -2.28 -8.86 -14.38
N SER A 102 -2.45 -8.22 -13.25
CA SER A 102 -3.30 -7.06 -13.08
C SER A 102 -2.56 -5.91 -12.43
N LYS A 103 -3.00 -4.69 -12.71
CA LYS A 103 -2.51 -3.48 -12.04
C LYS A 103 -3.48 -3.09 -10.95
N TRP A 104 -2.94 -2.67 -9.81
CA TRP A 104 -3.68 -2.31 -8.60
C TRP A 104 -3.22 -0.96 -8.09
N ILE A 105 -4.14 -0.19 -7.55
CA ILE A 105 -3.84 1.10 -6.93
C ILE A 105 -4.17 1.06 -5.44
N VAL A 106 -3.24 1.52 -4.62
CA VAL A 106 -3.44 1.66 -3.17
C VAL A 106 -4.32 2.89 -2.90
N LEU A 107 -5.53 2.70 -2.43
CA LEU A 107 -6.45 3.80 -2.10
C LEU A 107 -6.51 4.10 -0.61
N GLN A 108 -6.29 3.10 0.23
CA GLN A 108 -6.35 3.25 1.67
C GLN A 108 -5.09 2.71 2.32
N LYS A 109 -4.51 3.51 3.20
CA LYS A 109 -3.45 3.10 4.11
C LYS A 109 -4.02 3.05 5.51
N MET A 110 -3.90 1.91 6.17
CA MET A 110 -4.22 1.83 7.58
C MET A 110 -3.11 2.53 8.36
N PHE A 111 -3.43 3.75 8.80
CA PHE A 111 -2.46 4.54 9.54
C PHE A 111 -2.29 3.95 10.94
N ARG A 112 -1.11 3.42 11.19
CA ARG A 112 -0.61 3.15 12.54
C ARG A 112 0.76 3.80 12.64
N PRO A 113 0.88 4.90 13.39
CA PRO A 113 2.18 5.57 13.54
C PRO A 113 3.20 4.55 14.06
N GLU A 114 4.39 4.59 13.46
CA GLU A 114 5.56 3.88 13.99
C GLU A 114 5.54 2.34 13.87
N GLN A 115 4.69 1.76 13.02
CA GLN A 115 4.77 0.33 12.73
C GLN A 115 5.83 0.04 11.66
N PRO A 116 6.57 -1.07 11.77
CA PRO A 116 7.63 -1.45 10.82
C PRO A 116 7.09 -1.99 9.49
N GLY A 117 5.77 -1.97 9.28
CA GLY A 117 5.14 -2.50 8.09
C GLY A 117 4.03 -1.62 7.55
N PHE A 118 3.80 -1.75 6.25
CA PHE A 118 2.67 -1.18 5.55
C PHE A 118 1.47 -2.14 5.62
N ASN A 119 0.29 -1.60 5.86
CA ASN A 119 -0.97 -2.30 5.74
C ASN A 119 -1.97 -1.38 5.04
N GLY A 120 -2.58 -1.84 3.97
CA GLY A 120 -3.50 -1.02 3.20
C GLY A 120 -4.39 -1.82 2.27
N TYR A 121 -5.35 -1.13 1.66
CA TYR A 121 -6.22 -1.72 0.65
C TYR A 121 -5.83 -1.20 -0.74
N ALA A 122 -5.62 -2.14 -1.67
CA ALA A 122 -5.49 -1.86 -3.07
C ALA A 122 -6.74 -2.30 -3.82
N TYR A 123 -7.04 -1.57 -4.88
CA TYR A 123 -8.15 -1.82 -5.77
C TYR A 123 -7.62 -2.13 -7.16
N LYS A 124 -8.19 -3.13 -7.81
CA LYS A 124 -7.83 -3.50 -9.18
C LYS A 124 -8.15 -2.35 -10.11
N CYS A 125 -7.20 -1.94 -10.93
CA CYS A 125 -7.41 -0.93 -11.95
C CYS A 125 -8.37 -1.46 -13.02
N THR A 126 -9.44 -0.72 -13.27
CA THR A 126 -10.51 -1.11 -14.21
C THR A 126 -10.45 -0.34 -15.51
N GLY A 127 -9.57 0.65 -15.61
CA GLY A 127 -9.43 1.47 -16.80
C GLY A 127 -8.12 2.26 -16.82
N GLU A 128 -8.01 3.13 -17.81
CA GLU A 128 -6.87 4.02 -17.97
C GLU A 128 -7.32 5.47 -17.86
N LEU A 129 -6.57 6.24 -17.10
CA LEU A 129 -6.67 7.70 -17.06
C LEU A 129 -5.75 8.29 -18.12
N LYS A 130 -6.28 9.17 -18.94
CA LYS A 130 -5.52 9.86 -20.01
C LYS A 130 -5.64 11.36 -19.80
N TRP A 131 -4.50 12.05 -19.86
CA TRP A 131 -4.46 13.51 -19.79
C TRP A 131 -3.29 14.04 -20.62
N ILE A 132 -3.36 15.30 -20.96
CA ILE A 132 -2.26 16.01 -21.60
C ILE A 132 -1.50 16.76 -20.52
N ASP A 133 -0.18 16.56 -20.45
CA ASP A 133 0.67 17.26 -19.51
C ASP A 133 0.99 18.70 -19.96
N ASP A 134 1.70 19.45 -19.12
CA ASP A 134 2.06 20.85 -19.40
C ASP A 134 2.94 21.03 -20.65
N ASN A 135 3.57 19.95 -21.13
CA ASN A 135 4.38 19.91 -22.34
C ASN A 135 3.54 19.52 -23.60
N GLY A 136 2.25 19.28 -23.45
CA GLY A 136 1.37 18.86 -24.53
C GLY A 136 1.45 17.36 -24.84
N THR A 137 2.13 16.55 -24.02
CA THR A 137 2.29 15.12 -24.23
C THR A 137 1.13 14.36 -23.61
N LEU A 138 0.54 13.41 -24.38
CA LEU A 138 -0.51 12.54 -23.86
C LEU A 138 0.07 11.54 -22.86
N GLN A 139 -0.41 11.62 -21.63
CA GLN A 139 -0.06 10.71 -20.56
C GLN A 139 -1.17 9.68 -20.35
N THR A 140 -0.77 8.45 -20.01
CA THR A 140 -1.72 7.37 -19.72
C THR A 140 -1.28 6.64 -18.46
N ARG A 141 -2.22 6.42 -17.53
CA ARG A 141 -1.97 5.65 -16.31
C ARG A 141 -3.13 4.73 -15.98
N PRO A 142 -2.86 3.54 -15.45
CA PRO A 142 -3.91 2.69 -14.92
C PRO A 142 -4.62 3.38 -13.77
N GLY A 143 -5.93 3.21 -13.68
CA GLY A 143 -6.76 3.80 -12.65
C GLY A 143 -7.91 2.90 -12.24
N TYR A 144 -8.39 3.08 -11.02
CA TYR A 144 -9.60 2.46 -10.54
C TYR A 144 -10.78 3.39 -10.80
N ILE A 145 -11.71 2.93 -11.64
CA ILE A 145 -12.94 3.65 -11.96
C ILE A 145 -14.07 2.91 -11.27
N SER A 146 -14.60 3.49 -10.21
CA SER A 146 -15.77 2.99 -9.51
C SER A 146 -17.03 3.42 -10.27
N SER A 147 -17.87 2.47 -10.65
CA SER A 147 -19.22 2.74 -11.13
C SER A 147 -20.16 3.06 -9.96
N GLY A 148 -19.76 3.99 -9.10
CA GLY A 148 -20.64 4.47 -8.05
C GLY A 148 -21.88 5.12 -8.66
N ARG A 149 -23.06 4.59 -8.38
CA ARG A 149 -24.31 5.33 -8.55
C ARG A 149 -24.26 6.50 -7.56
N THR A 150 -23.66 7.60 -7.94
CA THR A 150 -23.89 8.88 -7.28
C THR A 150 -25.29 9.32 -7.68
N THR A 151 -26.25 9.07 -6.83
CA THR A 151 -27.59 9.66 -6.88
C THR A 151 -27.58 11.14 -6.48
N ASN A 152 -26.53 11.85 -6.74
CA ASN A 152 -26.47 13.29 -6.62
C ASN A 152 -26.46 13.89 -8.03
N SER A 153 -27.64 13.97 -8.63
CA SER A 153 -27.88 14.91 -9.71
C SER A 153 -27.74 16.32 -9.14
N LEU A 154 -26.55 16.90 -9.26
CA LEU A 154 -26.43 18.35 -9.24
C LEU A 154 -27.09 18.85 -10.51
N THR A 155 -28.40 19.13 -10.43
CA THR A 155 -29.11 19.94 -11.44
C THR A 155 -28.52 21.33 -11.32
N TYR A 156 -27.57 21.64 -12.22
CA TYR A 156 -27.16 23.00 -12.48
C TYR A 156 -28.30 23.63 -13.29
N THR A 157 -29.09 24.49 -12.67
CA THR A 157 -29.98 25.43 -13.36
C THR A 157 -29.16 26.68 -13.64
N PRO A 158 -28.80 26.97 -14.89
CA PRO A 158 -28.24 28.28 -15.23
C PRO A 158 -29.36 29.33 -15.13
N ASP A 159 -29.07 30.42 -14.41
CA ASP A 159 -29.83 31.66 -14.47
C ASP A 159 -29.65 32.34 -15.83
#